data_892cabcc818a98a3326d59cf8dcdb96c
#
_entry.id   892cabcc818a98a3326d59cf8dcdb96c
#
_cell.length_a   1.000
_cell.length_b   1.000
_cell.length_c   1.000
_cell.angle_alpha   90.00
_cell.angle_beta   90.00
_cell.angle_gamma   90.00
#
_symmetry.space_group_name_H-M   'P 1'
#
loop_
_entity.id
_entity.type
_entity.pdbx_description
1 polymer ?
#
loop_
_entity_poly.entity_id
_entity_poly.type
_entity_poly.pdbx_seq_one_letter_code
_entity_poly.pdbx_strand_id
1 'polypeptide(L)'
;MEEQWFSVDGVAYRARQEPDLRFLKPYGRVFYVFDGQMSGNLCFGVAGKYGKLFVKYAGARTLNYTGRIEDAVYSLKAAMPIYAVAHPALVKLLAHGATEEGYAAVFQWRDAPVLRPAPPDPAIADRVRALQAYRKLKMLDMVYDLHARLAEEGYIAVDFSDGNVLIDFDRDEAIVCDIDLYRKKPAFNDRGRMPGSSRFMSPEEYTPGAALDERSTVYAMGALAFEFFGENQNRARENWFGPAALYDAARRATQDSPAARPPSMRAFLDQWRQAVRDSWIL
;
A
#
# COMPACT_ATOMS: atom_id res chain seq x y z
N MET A 1 10.61 -0.54 -28.43
CA MET A 1 10.63 0.94 -28.45
C MET A 1 11.60 1.36 -27.38
N GLU A 2 12.51 2.26 -27.72
CA GLU A 2 13.57 2.73 -26.84
C GLU A 2 13.02 3.69 -25.77
N GLU A 3 13.73 3.78 -24.66
CA GLU A 3 13.53 4.78 -23.61
C GLU A 3 13.79 6.17 -24.16
N GLN A 4 12.84 7.10 -23.93
CA GLN A 4 12.97 8.49 -24.35
C GLN A 4 12.76 9.43 -23.16
N TRP A 5 13.46 10.57 -23.17
CA TRP A 5 13.34 11.60 -22.14
C TRP A 5 12.39 12.69 -22.59
N PHE A 6 11.47 13.04 -21.72
CA PHE A 6 10.51 14.14 -21.88
C PHE A 6 10.57 15.07 -20.67
N SER A 7 9.87 16.17 -20.72
CA SER A 7 9.76 17.07 -19.57
C SER A 7 8.36 17.68 -19.48
N VAL A 8 7.90 17.89 -18.25
CA VAL A 8 6.69 18.64 -17.93
C VAL A 8 6.99 19.64 -16.84
N ASP A 9 6.68 20.92 -17.05
CA ASP A 9 6.99 22.04 -16.15
C ASP A 9 8.47 22.15 -15.73
N GLY A 10 9.40 21.61 -16.56
CA GLY A 10 10.83 21.56 -16.27
C GLY A 10 11.29 20.34 -15.48
N VAL A 11 10.39 19.40 -15.15
CA VAL A 11 10.71 18.12 -14.52
C VAL A 11 10.89 17.06 -15.59
N ALA A 12 12.10 16.48 -15.68
CA ALA A 12 12.41 15.41 -16.63
C ALA A 12 11.79 14.08 -16.18
N TYR A 13 11.35 13.27 -17.13
CA TYR A 13 10.86 11.91 -16.91
C TYR A 13 11.08 11.04 -18.16
N ARG A 14 10.93 9.74 -18.00
CA ARG A 14 11.12 8.74 -19.05
C ARG A 14 9.81 8.06 -19.41
N ALA A 15 9.61 7.88 -20.71
CA ALA A 15 8.49 7.09 -21.24
C ALA A 15 8.90 6.49 -22.60
N ARG A 16 8.10 5.61 -23.14
CA ARG A 16 8.29 5.07 -24.51
C ARG A 16 7.69 5.95 -25.58
N GLN A 17 6.80 6.88 -25.21
CA GLN A 17 6.14 7.86 -26.06
C GLN A 17 5.69 9.03 -25.20
N GLU A 18 5.73 10.24 -25.75
CA GLU A 18 5.24 11.44 -25.06
C GLU A 18 3.72 11.37 -24.83
N PRO A 19 3.27 11.38 -23.56
CA PRO A 19 1.85 11.36 -23.26
C PRO A 19 1.24 12.77 -23.31
N ASP A 20 -0.06 12.86 -23.58
CA ASP A 20 -0.79 14.11 -23.38
C ASP A 20 -1.03 14.39 -21.89
N LEU A 21 -0.33 15.38 -21.36
CA LEU A 21 -0.41 15.80 -19.96
C LEU A 21 -1.18 17.11 -19.75
N ARG A 22 -1.92 17.60 -20.77
CA ARG A 22 -2.70 18.87 -20.67
C ARG A 22 -3.73 18.83 -19.54
N PHE A 23 -4.22 17.66 -19.17
CA PHE A 23 -5.17 17.47 -18.07
C PHE A 23 -4.59 17.85 -16.69
N LEU A 24 -3.27 17.96 -16.54
CA LEU A 24 -2.62 18.38 -15.28
C LEU A 24 -2.71 19.90 -15.06
N LYS A 25 -2.81 20.71 -16.11
CA LYS A 25 -2.80 22.19 -16.04
C LYS A 25 -3.80 22.79 -15.03
N PRO A 26 -5.06 22.31 -14.90
CA PRO A 26 -6.01 22.83 -13.93
C PRO A 26 -5.61 22.62 -12.47
N TYR A 27 -4.76 21.62 -12.19
CA TYR A 27 -4.32 21.28 -10.83
C TYR A 27 -3.10 22.09 -10.39
N GLY A 28 -2.26 22.55 -11.31
CA GLY A 28 -1.10 23.36 -11.00
C GLY A 28 0.15 22.97 -11.79
N ARG A 29 1.32 23.19 -11.17
CA ARG A 29 2.63 22.91 -11.75
C ARG A 29 3.16 21.58 -11.22
N VAL A 30 3.66 20.73 -12.11
CA VAL A 30 4.35 19.49 -11.75
C VAL A 30 5.68 19.81 -11.08
N PHE A 31 5.95 19.22 -9.92
CA PHE A 31 7.22 19.35 -9.20
C PHE A 31 7.97 18.02 -9.08
N TYR A 32 7.31 16.88 -9.34
CA TYR A 32 7.93 15.56 -9.34
C TYR A 32 7.19 14.60 -10.27
N VAL A 33 7.93 13.66 -10.88
CA VAL A 33 7.36 12.58 -11.71
C VAL A 33 7.92 11.24 -11.24
N PHE A 34 7.01 10.27 -11.02
CA PHE A 34 7.33 8.89 -10.71
C PHE A 34 7.15 8.06 -11.98
N ASP A 35 8.24 7.81 -12.71
CA ASP A 35 8.24 7.12 -14.01
C ASP A 35 8.63 5.64 -13.93
N GLY A 36 9.02 5.15 -12.76
CA GLY A 36 9.48 3.79 -12.53
C GLY A 36 8.40 2.76 -12.22
N GLN A 37 7.12 3.11 -12.34
CA GLN A 37 6.01 2.25 -11.94
C GLN A 37 5.84 1.02 -12.87
N MET A 38 5.53 -0.14 -12.27
CA MET A 38 5.24 -1.39 -13.01
C MET A 38 3.75 -1.55 -13.35
N SER A 39 2.88 -0.72 -12.79
CA SER A 39 1.42 -0.79 -12.94
C SER A 39 0.89 -0.22 -14.27
N GLY A 40 1.75 0.38 -15.09
CA GLY A 40 1.34 1.13 -16.28
C GLY A 40 0.86 2.56 -15.99
N ASN A 41 0.94 2.99 -14.74
CA ASN A 41 0.62 4.36 -14.35
C ASN A 41 1.87 5.24 -14.39
N LEU A 42 1.73 6.47 -14.86
CA LEU A 42 2.68 7.55 -14.66
C LEU A 42 2.14 8.44 -13.53
N CYS A 43 2.95 8.72 -12.51
CA CYS A 43 2.45 9.44 -11.36
C CYS A 43 3.18 10.79 -11.18
N PHE A 44 2.46 11.78 -10.64
CA PHE A 44 2.94 13.16 -10.55
C PHE A 44 2.70 13.76 -9.17
N GLY A 45 3.69 14.50 -8.67
CA GLY A 45 3.49 15.51 -7.65
C GLY A 45 3.15 16.83 -8.32
N VAL A 46 1.99 17.41 -8.00
CA VAL A 46 1.50 18.67 -8.61
C VAL A 46 1.23 19.68 -7.50
N ALA A 47 1.70 20.91 -7.64
CA ALA A 47 1.47 22.00 -6.69
C ALA A 47 0.73 23.17 -7.34
N GLY A 48 -0.37 23.61 -6.73
CA GLY A 48 -1.19 24.70 -7.25
C GLY A 48 -2.12 25.30 -6.19
N LYS A 49 -3.17 25.93 -6.64
CA LYS A 49 -4.14 26.63 -5.75
C LYS A 49 -4.84 25.70 -4.74
N TYR A 50 -4.85 24.40 -4.99
CA TYR A 50 -5.41 23.38 -4.10
C TYR A 50 -4.37 22.76 -3.16
N GLY A 51 -3.18 23.34 -3.06
CA GLY A 51 -2.03 22.76 -2.38
C GLY A 51 -1.29 21.73 -3.22
N LYS A 52 -0.59 20.80 -2.55
CA LYS A 52 0.08 19.68 -3.22
C LYS A 52 -0.89 18.52 -3.45
N LEU A 53 -0.80 17.92 -4.61
CA LEU A 53 -1.62 16.79 -5.06
C LEU A 53 -0.72 15.66 -5.56
N PHE A 54 -1.16 14.41 -5.38
CA PHE A 54 -0.59 13.24 -6.05
C PHE A 54 -1.56 12.79 -7.13
N VAL A 55 -1.07 12.68 -8.37
CA VAL A 55 -1.91 12.30 -9.51
C VAL A 55 -1.39 11.01 -10.11
N LYS A 56 -2.23 9.97 -10.16
CA LYS A 56 -1.99 8.75 -10.94
C LYS A 56 -2.65 8.90 -12.31
N TYR A 57 -1.93 8.54 -13.35
CA TYR A 57 -2.41 8.59 -14.73
C TYR A 57 -2.12 7.27 -15.46
N ALA A 58 -3.17 6.60 -15.91
CA ALA A 58 -3.13 5.47 -16.82
C ALA A 58 -3.52 5.97 -18.22
N GLY A 59 -2.58 5.90 -19.16
CA GLY A 59 -2.72 6.43 -20.53
C GLY A 59 -1.36 6.60 -21.20
N ALA A 60 -0.29 6.57 -20.41
CA ALA A 60 1.08 6.68 -20.89
C ALA A 60 1.68 5.31 -21.25
N ARG A 61 2.57 5.28 -22.24
CA ARG A 61 3.45 4.12 -22.50
C ARG A 61 4.66 4.19 -21.58
N THR A 62 4.51 3.67 -20.37
CA THR A 62 5.56 3.66 -19.35
C THR A 62 6.67 2.64 -19.66
N LEU A 63 7.83 2.79 -19.03
CA LEU A 63 9.01 1.93 -19.33
C LEU A 63 8.81 0.47 -18.88
N ASN A 64 8.32 0.30 -17.66
CA ASN A 64 8.35 -1.00 -16.96
C ASN A 64 7.06 -1.81 -17.14
N TYR A 65 6.05 -1.26 -17.79
CA TYR A 65 4.79 -1.94 -18.06
C TYR A 65 4.77 -2.50 -19.48
N THR A 66 4.53 -3.81 -19.59
CA THR A 66 4.45 -4.52 -20.89
C THR A 66 3.03 -4.87 -21.32
N GLY A 67 2.04 -4.56 -20.45
CA GLY A 67 0.62 -4.73 -20.76
C GLY A 67 0.07 -3.66 -21.71
N ARG A 68 -1.20 -3.76 -22.02
CA ARG A 68 -1.89 -2.78 -22.87
C ARG A 68 -2.29 -1.55 -22.04
N ILE A 69 -2.32 -0.38 -22.66
CA ILE A 69 -2.76 0.87 -21.99
C ILE A 69 -4.19 0.71 -21.46
N GLU A 70 -5.07 0.06 -22.23
CA GLU A 70 -6.47 -0.15 -21.86
C GLU A 70 -6.60 -0.98 -20.59
N ASP A 71 -5.69 -1.93 -20.35
CA ASP A 71 -5.67 -2.75 -19.14
C ASP A 71 -5.25 -1.92 -17.92
N ALA A 72 -4.27 -1.02 -18.08
CA ALA A 72 -3.87 -0.08 -17.03
C ALA A 72 -5.00 0.91 -16.70
N VAL A 73 -5.67 1.45 -17.73
CA VAL A 73 -6.84 2.35 -17.59
C VAL A 73 -7.98 1.62 -16.86
N TYR A 74 -8.30 0.39 -17.28
CA TYR A 74 -9.31 -0.42 -16.64
C TYR A 74 -8.99 -0.69 -15.16
N SER A 75 -7.74 -1.07 -14.86
CA SER A 75 -7.28 -1.35 -13.49
C SER A 75 -7.38 -0.12 -12.61
N LEU A 76 -6.88 1.03 -13.05
CA LEU A 76 -6.97 2.27 -12.27
C LEU A 76 -8.42 2.69 -12.04
N LYS A 77 -9.27 2.63 -13.06
CA LYS A 77 -10.71 2.94 -12.95
C LYS A 77 -11.41 1.99 -11.99
N ALA A 78 -11.13 0.69 -12.07
CA ALA A 78 -11.74 -0.34 -11.22
C ALA A 78 -11.34 -0.20 -9.74
N ALA A 79 -10.20 0.43 -9.46
CA ALA A 79 -9.73 0.68 -8.10
C ALA A 79 -10.45 1.85 -7.39
N MET A 80 -11.12 2.74 -8.13
CA MET A 80 -11.68 3.97 -7.52
C MET A 80 -12.70 3.71 -6.40
N PRO A 81 -13.60 2.70 -6.46
CA PRO A 81 -14.54 2.44 -5.38
C PRO A 81 -13.90 2.13 -4.02
N ILE A 82 -12.69 1.52 -3.99
CA ILE A 82 -12.03 1.21 -2.72
C ILE A 82 -11.54 2.48 -2.02
N TYR A 83 -11.10 3.49 -2.79
CA TYR A 83 -10.69 4.79 -2.24
C TYR A 83 -11.85 5.67 -1.77
N ALA A 84 -13.10 5.28 -2.06
CA ALA A 84 -14.30 5.93 -1.52
C ALA A 84 -14.58 5.54 -0.07
N VAL A 85 -13.92 4.51 0.45
CA VAL A 85 -14.00 4.13 1.87
C VAL A 85 -13.35 5.24 2.71
N ALA A 86 -14.17 5.94 3.49
CA ALA A 86 -13.68 7.03 4.33
C ALA A 86 -12.94 6.48 5.56
N HIS A 87 -11.63 6.66 5.61
CA HIS A 87 -10.81 6.25 6.74
C HIS A 87 -9.56 7.16 6.87
N PRO A 88 -9.16 7.60 8.08
CA PRO A 88 -8.03 8.50 8.27
C PRO A 88 -6.67 7.88 7.85
N ALA A 89 -6.55 6.56 7.92
CA ALA A 89 -5.36 5.83 7.48
C ALA A 89 -5.33 5.50 5.98
N LEU A 90 -6.28 5.98 5.17
CA LEU A 90 -6.27 5.84 3.71
C LEU A 90 -5.95 7.17 3.04
N VAL A 91 -5.11 7.16 2.01
CA VAL A 91 -4.90 8.35 1.17
C VAL A 91 -6.25 8.84 0.63
N LYS A 92 -6.49 10.14 0.74
CA LYS A 92 -7.75 10.75 0.36
C LYS A 92 -7.82 10.95 -1.15
N LEU A 93 -8.73 10.24 -1.81
CA LEU A 93 -9.12 10.52 -3.19
C LEU A 93 -9.93 11.83 -3.25
N LEU A 94 -9.54 12.74 -4.12
CA LEU A 94 -10.17 14.07 -4.27
C LEU A 94 -11.00 14.15 -5.56
N ALA A 95 -10.50 13.57 -6.65
CA ALA A 95 -11.16 13.53 -7.94
C ALA A 95 -10.64 12.37 -8.77
N HIS A 96 -11.43 11.92 -9.73
CA HIS A 96 -10.98 10.97 -10.75
C HIS A 96 -11.84 11.10 -11.99
N GLY A 97 -11.32 10.72 -13.15
CA GLY A 97 -12.09 10.80 -14.40
C GLY A 97 -11.29 10.40 -15.63
N ALA A 98 -12.01 10.29 -16.75
CA ALA A 98 -11.40 10.10 -18.06
C ALA A 98 -10.60 11.34 -18.47
N THR A 99 -9.49 11.13 -19.16
CA THR A 99 -8.73 12.13 -19.89
C THR A 99 -8.86 11.86 -21.39
N GLU A 100 -8.23 12.68 -22.23
CA GLU A 100 -8.31 12.47 -23.68
C GLU A 100 -7.75 11.10 -24.11
N GLU A 101 -6.66 10.65 -23.49
CA GLU A 101 -5.96 9.39 -23.85
C GLU A 101 -5.99 8.32 -22.75
N GLY A 102 -6.73 8.53 -21.64
CA GLY A 102 -6.68 7.58 -20.52
C GLY A 102 -7.59 7.92 -19.35
N TYR A 103 -7.07 7.69 -18.15
CA TYR A 103 -7.79 7.93 -16.91
C TYR A 103 -6.84 8.46 -15.83
N ALA A 104 -7.32 9.43 -15.06
CA ALA A 104 -6.54 10.01 -13.97
C ALA A 104 -7.30 9.93 -12.63
N ALA A 105 -6.54 9.73 -11.56
CA ALA A 105 -7.01 9.81 -10.18
C ALA A 105 -6.14 10.80 -9.40
N VAL A 106 -6.77 11.70 -8.67
CA VAL A 106 -6.13 12.80 -7.93
C VAL A 106 -6.33 12.59 -6.45
N PHE A 107 -5.23 12.51 -5.73
CA PHE A 107 -5.19 12.30 -4.29
C PHE A 107 -4.58 13.51 -3.57
N GLN A 108 -4.91 13.67 -2.31
CA GLN A 108 -4.21 14.58 -1.43
C GLN A 108 -2.76 14.13 -1.28
N TRP A 109 -1.82 15.05 -1.51
CA TRP A 109 -0.40 14.79 -1.23
C TRP A 109 -0.15 14.66 0.26
N ARG A 110 0.77 13.75 0.63
CA ARG A 110 1.26 13.63 2.00
C ARG A 110 2.78 13.83 2.00
N ASP A 111 3.25 14.81 2.77
CA ASP A 111 4.69 15.05 2.98
C ASP A 111 5.22 14.06 4.04
N ALA A 112 5.15 12.77 3.73
CA ALA A 112 5.56 11.68 4.61
C ALA A 112 6.32 10.63 3.81
N PRO A 113 7.45 10.11 4.32
CA PRO A 113 8.18 9.05 3.63
C PRO A 113 7.38 7.74 3.64
N VAL A 114 7.63 6.92 2.64
CA VAL A 114 7.19 5.52 2.61
C VAL A 114 7.98 4.74 3.65
N LEU A 115 7.34 3.84 4.38
CA LEU A 115 7.97 3.01 5.42
C LEU A 115 9.19 2.24 4.88
N ARG A 116 9.09 1.74 3.64
CA ARG A 116 10.22 1.14 2.91
C ARG A 116 10.23 1.61 1.46
N PRO A 117 10.96 2.68 1.14
CA PRO A 117 11.09 3.13 -0.23
C PRO A 117 11.93 2.15 -1.08
N ALA A 118 11.89 2.31 -2.39
CA ALA A 118 12.74 1.61 -3.34
C ALA A 118 13.62 2.65 -4.08
N PRO A 119 14.96 2.64 -3.89
CA PRO A 119 15.75 1.74 -3.03
C PRO A 119 15.48 1.98 -1.53
N PRO A 120 15.77 0.97 -0.67
CA PRO A 120 15.60 1.10 0.78
C PRO A 120 16.44 2.25 1.35
N ASP A 121 15.83 3.02 2.27
CA ASP A 121 16.52 4.08 3.02
C ASP A 121 16.76 3.63 4.46
N PRO A 122 18.01 3.36 4.88
CA PRO A 122 18.33 2.96 6.23
C PRO A 122 17.89 3.98 7.29
N ALA A 123 17.90 5.27 6.98
CA ALA A 123 17.51 6.31 7.93
C ALA A 123 16.03 6.20 8.33
N ILE A 124 15.14 5.80 7.41
CA ILE A 124 13.73 5.58 7.71
C ILE A 124 13.58 4.34 8.64
N ALA A 125 14.28 3.24 8.31
CA ALA A 125 14.26 2.03 9.13
C ALA A 125 14.76 2.30 10.55
N ASP A 126 15.83 3.07 10.71
CA ASP A 126 16.39 3.44 12.00
C ASP A 126 15.44 4.34 12.79
N ARG A 127 14.77 5.30 12.13
CA ARG A 127 13.73 6.14 12.77
C ARG A 127 12.57 5.30 13.28
N VAL A 128 12.09 4.34 12.48
CA VAL A 128 11.00 3.43 12.90
C VAL A 128 11.46 2.57 14.08
N ARG A 129 12.68 2.02 14.03
CA ARG A 129 13.23 1.21 15.12
C ARG A 129 13.32 2.01 16.42
N ALA A 130 13.71 3.28 16.34
CA ALA A 130 13.86 4.19 17.50
C ALA A 130 12.52 4.68 18.08
N LEU A 131 11.39 4.49 17.39
CA LEU A 131 10.09 4.90 17.91
C LEU A 131 9.75 4.16 19.20
N GLN A 132 9.17 4.87 20.15
CA GLN A 132 8.60 4.27 21.35
C GLN A 132 7.44 3.32 21.00
N ALA A 133 7.25 2.28 21.79
CA ALA A 133 6.28 1.22 21.50
C ALA A 133 4.85 1.76 21.27
N TYR A 134 4.39 2.71 22.10
CA TYR A 134 3.04 3.28 21.96
C TYR A 134 2.82 3.97 20.60
N ARG A 135 3.85 4.62 20.02
CA ARG A 135 3.78 5.26 18.70
C ARG A 135 3.64 4.23 17.60
N LYS A 136 4.43 3.14 17.67
CA LYS A 136 4.33 1.99 16.77
C LYS A 136 2.94 1.35 16.84
N LEU A 137 2.41 1.15 18.03
CA LEU A 137 1.10 0.56 18.27
C LEU A 137 -0.03 1.42 17.70
N LYS A 138 0.04 2.75 17.88
CA LYS A 138 -0.92 3.67 17.28
C LYS A 138 -0.94 3.57 15.75
N MET A 139 0.24 3.55 15.12
CA MET A 139 0.36 3.44 13.67
C MET A 139 -0.18 2.10 13.15
N LEU A 140 0.16 1.00 13.82
CA LEU A 140 -0.35 -0.33 13.46
C LEU A 140 -1.86 -0.44 13.65
N ASP A 141 -2.41 0.09 14.75
CA ASP A 141 -3.85 0.11 14.98
C ASP A 141 -4.60 0.85 13.87
N MET A 142 -4.09 1.98 13.40
CA MET A 142 -4.66 2.74 12.27
C MET A 142 -4.71 1.89 10.99
N VAL A 143 -3.63 1.19 10.67
CA VAL A 143 -3.56 0.34 9.46
C VAL A 143 -4.47 -0.87 9.60
N TYR A 144 -4.52 -1.51 10.76
CA TYR A 144 -5.36 -2.68 11.02
C TYR A 144 -6.85 -2.35 11.03
N ASP A 145 -7.23 -1.20 11.61
CA ASP A 145 -8.60 -0.71 11.60
C ASP A 145 -9.08 -0.41 10.17
N LEU A 146 -8.24 0.22 9.36
CA LEU A 146 -8.52 0.41 7.93
C LEU A 146 -8.78 -0.94 7.23
N HIS A 147 -7.90 -1.94 7.43
CA HIS A 147 -8.06 -3.23 6.75
C HIS A 147 -9.26 -4.03 7.28
N ALA A 148 -9.62 -3.88 8.56
CA ALA A 148 -10.86 -4.43 9.09
C ALA A 148 -12.08 -3.78 8.41
N ARG A 149 -12.07 -2.46 8.24
CA ARG A 149 -13.13 -1.73 7.53
C ARG A 149 -13.21 -2.13 6.05
N LEU A 150 -12.08 -2.24 5.36
CA LEU A 150 -12.04 -2.70 3.96
C LEU A 150 -12.54 -4.14 3.81
N ALA A 151 -12.25 -5.02 4.76
CA ALA A 151 -12.73 -6.40 4.77
C ALA A 151 -14.26 -6.49 4.98
N GLU A 152 -14.83 -5.62 5.81
CA GLU A 152 -16.29 -5.46 5.99
C GLU A 152 -16.95 -5.01 4.69
N GLU A 153 -16.31 -4.14 3.91
CA GLU A 153 -16.76 -3.77 2.57
C GLU A 153 -16.46 -4.86 1.51
N GLY A 154 -15.94 -6.02 1.92
CA GLY A 154 -15.67 -7.17 1.07
C GLY A 154 -14.38 -7.10 0.27
N TYR A 155 -13.41 -6.27 0.64
CA TYR A 155 -12.11 -6.21 -0.01
C TYR A 155 -11.08 -7.12 0.68
N ILE A 156 -10.17 -7.66 -0.12
CA ILE A 156 -9.02 -8.46 0.28
C ILE A 156 -7.77 -7.73 -0.19
N ALA A 157 -6.79 -7.57 0.70
CA ALA A 157 -5.52 -6.97 0.35
C ALA A 157 -4.72 -7.92 -0.57
N VAL A 158 -4.39 -7.42 -1.75
CA VAL A 158 -3.45 -8.02 -2.69
C VAL A 158 -2.39 -6.96 -2.99
N ASP A 159 -1.12 -7.36 -3.04
CA ASP A 159 0.01 -6.45 -3.24
C ASP A 159 0.22 -5.42 -2.10
N PHE A 160 -0.26 -5.71 -0.89
CA PHE A 160 0.06 -4.89 0.27
C PHE A 160 1.46 -5.17 0.78
N SER A 161 2.20 -4.11 1.12
CA SER A 161 3.51 -4.19 1.77
C SER A 161 3.84 -2.89 2.53
N ASP A 162 5.00 -2.86 3.17
CA ASP A 162 5.58 -1.66 3.77
C ASP A 162 5.87 -0.54 2.74
N GLY A 163 5.96 -0.88 1.46
CA GLY A 163 6.01 0.08 0.35
C GLY A 163 4.70 0.85 0.11
N ASN A 164 3.59 0.39 0.68
CA ASN A 164 2.28 1.03 0.59
C ASN A 164 1.91 1.86 1.83
N VAL A 165 2.83 2.02 2.79
CA VAL A 165 2.58 2.73 4.06
C VAL A 165 3.45 3.98 4.15
N LEU A 166 2.82 5.14 4.18
CA LEU A 166 3.46 6.42 4.48
C LEU A 166 3.49 6.61 6.01
N ILE A 167 4.61 7.09 6.55
CA ILE A 167 4.78 7.32 7.99
C ILE A 167 4.95 8.81 8.28
N ASP A 168 3.96 9.41 8.91
CA ASP A 168 4.08 10.76 9.48
C ASP A 168 4.65 10.64 10.91
N PHE A 169 5.95 10.85 11.03
CA PHE A 169 6.64 10.74 12.31
C PHE A 169 6.29 11.86 13.30
N ASP A 170 5.75 12.98 12.83
CA ASP A 170 5.42 14.13 13.68
C ASP A 170 4.02 13.96 14.30
N ARG A 171 3.10 13.32 13.59
CA ARG A 171 1.72 13.05 14.02
C ARG A 171 1.49 11.65 14.55
N ASP A 172 2.47 10.75 14.42
CA ASP A 172 2.33 9.32 14.71
C ASP A 172 1.19 8.70 13.88
N GLU A 173 1.18 9.01 12.58
CA GLU A 173 0.19 8.48 11.64
C GLU A 173 0.84 7.53 10.64
N ALA A 174 0.15 6.43 10.36
CA ALA A 174 0.43 5.56 9.23
C ALA A 174 -0.72 5.66 8.22
N ILE A 175 -0.37 5.92 6.96
CA ILE A 175 -1.34 6.19 5.91
C ILE A 175 -1.08 5.23 4.77
N VAL A 176 -2.08 4.42 4.44
CA VAL A 176 -2.00 3.42 3.36
C VAL A 176 -2.28 4.09 2.03
N CYS A 177 -1.45 3.77 1.04
CA CYS A 177 -1.58 4.20 -0.35
C CYS A 177 -1.40 3.00 -1.29
N ASP A 178 -1.65 3.21 -2.58
CA ASP A 178 -1.39 2.23 -3.64
C ASP A 178 -2.07 0.87 -3.42
N ILE A 179 -3.39 0.90 -3.18
CA ILE A 179 -4.24 -0.27 -2.96
C ILE A 179 -5.04 -0.67 -4.21
N ASP A 180 -4.54 -0.32 -5.38
CA ASP A 180 -5.24 -0.48 -6.67
C ASP A 180 -5.51 -1.96 -7.01
N LEU A 181 -4.71 -2.88 -6.46
CA LEU A 181 -4.81 -4.32 -6.74
C LEU A 181 -5.65 -5.11 -5.71
N TYR A 182 -6.23 -4.44 -4.72
CA TYR A 182 -7.15 -5.10 -3.80
C TYR A 182 -8.35 -5.69 -4.54
N ARG A 183 -8.81 -6.86 -4.09
CA ARG A 183 -9.86 -7.61 -4.78
C ARG A 183 -11.13 -7.69 -3.96
N LYS A 184 -12.28 -7.64 -4.63
CA LYS A 184 -13.60 -7.96 -4.03
C LYS A 184 -13.75 -9.47 -3.85
N LYS A 185 -14.39 -9.87 -2.73
CA LYS A 185 -14.83 -11.25 -2.51
C LYS A 185 -15.97 -11.64 -3.48
N PRO A 186 -16.03 -12.88 -3.98
CA PRO A 186 -15.03 -13.93 -3.81
C PRO A 186 -13.80 -13.69 -4.70
N ALA A 187 -12.61 -14.01 -4.20
CA ALA A 187 -11.36 -13.85 -4.96
C ALA A 187 -10.54 -15.14 -4.96
N PHE A 188 -9.82 -15.35 -6.05
CA PHE A 188 -8.98 -16.53 -6.25
C PHE A 188 -7.64 -16.11 -6.88
N ASN A 189 -6.61 -16.88 -6.60
CA ASN A 189 -5.33 -16.71 -7.26
C ASN A 189 -5.41 -17.22 -8.71
N ASP A 190 -5.50 -16.31 -9.66
CA ASP A 190 -5.62 -16.58 -11.10
C ASP A 190 -4.28 -16.54 -11.84
N ARG A 191 -3.15 -16.30 -11.14
CA ARG A 191 -1.84 -16.05 -11.76
C ARG A 191 -0.73 -17.00 -11.33
N GLY A 192 -0.95 -17.85 -10.35
CA GLY A 192 0.09 -18.64 -9.69
C GLY A 192 0.84 -17.82 -8.64
N ARG A 193 1.84 -17.03 -9.03
CA ARG A 193 2.40 -16.03 -8.14
C ARG A 193 1.66 -14.71 -8.32
N MET A 194 0.93 -14.27 -7.27
CA MET A 194 0.28 -12.96 -7.24
C MET A 194 1.32 -11.83 -7.24
N PRO A 195 0.97 -10.60 -7.68
CA PRO A 195 1.82 -9.44 -7.47
C PRO A 195 2.02 -9.20 -5.98
N GLY A 196 3.16 -8.63 -5.62
CA GLY A 196 3.46 -8.25 -4.24
C GLY A 196 4.86 -8.61 -3.77
N SER A 197 5.21 -8.06 -2.62
CA SER A 197 6.46 -8.36 -1.91
C SER A 197 6.35 -9.71 -1.21
N SER A 198 7.29 -10.64 -1.51
CA SER A 198 7.34 -11.97 -0.87
C SER A 198 7.39 -11.93 0.66
N ARG A 199 7.79 -10.81 1.26
CA ARG A 199 7.79 -10.63 2.72
C ARG A 199 6.39 -10.51 3.32
N PHE A 200 5.39 -10.16 2.51
CA PHE A 200 4.01 -9.89 2.92
C PHE A 200 3.00 -10.89 2.34
N MET A 201 3.39 -11.61 1.29
CA MET A 201 2.52 -12.56 0.59
C MET A 201 2.32 -13.83 1.41
N SER A 202 1.08 -14.23 1.55
CA SER A 202 0.69 -15.50 2.16
C SER A 202 0.92 -16.69 1.20
N PRO A 203 1.06 -17.95 1.70
CA PRO A 203 1.30 -19.12 0.85
C PRO A 203 0.25 -19.33 -0.25
N GLU A 204 -1.02 -19.03 0.00
CA GLU A 204 -2.10 -19.14 -0.99
C GLU A 204 -1.92 -18.17 -2.17
N GLU A 205 -1.19 -17.08 -2.01
CA GLU A 205 -0.87 -16.14 -3.09
C GLU A 205 0.17 -16.69 -4.08
N TYR A 206 0.76 -17.87 -3.79
CA TYR A 206 1.64 -18.62 -4.69
C TYR A 206 0.98 -19.85 -5.32
N THR A 207 -0.25 -20.19 -4.90
CA THR A 207 -0.91 -21.43 -5.31
C THR A 207 -2.02 -21.12 -6.31
N PRO A 208 -1.90 -21.54 -7.60
CA PRO A 208 -2.94 -21.32 -8.60
C PRO A 208 -4.29 -21.89 -8.17
N GLY A 209 -5.35 -21.13 -8.32
CA GLY A 209 -6.71 -21.53 -7.96
C GLY A 209 -7.04 -21.46 -6.46
N ALA A 210 -6.07 -21.15 -5.61
CA ALA A 210 -6.34 -20.99 -4.17
C ALA A 210 -7.32 -19.84 -3.91
N ALA A 211 -8.25 -20.05 -2.98
CA ALA A 211 -9.13 -18.99 -2.50
C ALA A 211 -8.32 -17.96 -1.73
N LEU A 212 -8.53 -16.68 -2.04
CA LEU A 212 -8.02 -15.54 -1.31
C LEU A 212 -9.16 -14.96 -0.47
N ASP A 213 -8.96 -14.86 0.83
CA ASP A 213 -9.95 -14.31 1.75
C ASP A 213 -9.28 -13.39 2.80
N GLU A 214 -10.02 -13.01 3.83
CA GLU A 214 -9.50 -12.11 4.88
C GLU A 214 -8.24 -12.65 5.56
N ARG A 215 -8.03 -13.98 5.58
CA ARG A 215 -6.86 -14.61 6.20
C ARG A 215 -5.57 -14.33 5.42
N SER A 216 -5.64 -14.04 4.11
CA SER A 216 -4.50 -13.52 3.35
C SER A 216 -4.16 -12.09 3.80
N THR A 217 -5.18 -11.24 3.99
CA THR A 217 -5.00 -9.89 4.56
C THR A 217 -4.42 -9.97 5.98
N VAL A 218 -4.94 -10.85 6.83
CA VAL A 218 -4.42 -11.09 8.19
C VAL A 218 -2.94 -11.45 8.16
N TYR A 219 -2.51 -12.29 7.22
CA TYR A 219 -1.09 -12.64 7.06
C TYR A 219 -0.24 -11.39 6.78
N ALA A 220 -0.66 -10.55 5.85
CA ALA A 220 0.05 -9.32 5.51
C ALA A 220 0.11 -8.33 6.70
N MET A 221 -0.95 -8.25 7.51
CA MET A 221 -0.97 -7.42 8.74
C MET A 221 -0.04 -7.98 9.81
N GLY A 222 0.01 -9.30 9.99
CA GLY A 222 1.01 -9.93 10.87
C GLY A 222 2.43 -9.66 10.41
N ALA A 223 2.69 -9.71 9.09
CA ALA A 223 3.98 -9.35 8.52
C ALA A 223 4.38 -7.90 8.79
N LEU A 224 3.41 -6.97 8.74
CA LEU A 224 3.65 -5.56 9.06
C LEU A 224 4.07 -5.35 10.53
N ALA A 225 3.52 -6.14 11.48
CA ALA A 225 3.97 -6.09 12.87
C ALA A 225 5.46 -6.37 13.01
N PHE A 226 5.99 -7.33 12.23
CA PHE A 226 7.43 -7.64 12.23
C PHE A 226 8.29 -6.51 11.64
N GLU A 227 7.79 -5.68 10.74
CA GLU A 227 8.52 -4.49 10.28
C GLU A 227 8.65 -3.41 11.37
N PHE A 228 7.68 -3.33 12.29
CA PHE A 228 7.68 -2.34 13.37
C PHE A 228 8.42 -2.83 14.64
N PHE A 229 8.31 -4.10 14.95
CA PHE A 229 8.81 -4.66 16.22
C PHE A 229 9.89 -5.74 16.07
N GLY A 230 10.31 -6.03 14.84
CA GLY A 230 11.28 -7.10 14.63
C GLY A 230 11.91 -7.07 13.26
N GLU A 231 12.12 -8.26 12.69
CA GLU A 231 12.61 -8.47 11.34
C GLU A 231 11.64 -9.36 10.57
N ASN A 232 10.99 -8.82 9.55
CA ASN A 232 9.98 -9.57 8.80
C ASN A 232 10.57 -10.73 7.97
N GLN A 233 11.85 -10.68 7.61
CA GLN A 233 12.53 -11.78 6.91
C GLN A 233 12.93 -12.91 7.88
N ASN A 234 13.19 -12.58 9.14
CA ASN A 234 13.48 -13.55 10.18
C ASN A 234 12.54 -13.31 11.38
N ARG A 235 11.40 -13.99 11.38
CA ARG A 235 10.31 -13.85 12.37
C ARG A 235 10.56 -14.67 13.64
N ALA A 236 11.80 -14.99 13.96
CA ALA A 236 12.17 -15.67 15.18
C ALA A 236 11.96 -14.76 16.40
N ARG A 237 11.70 -15.39 17.58
CA ARG A 237 11.38 -14.65 18.81
C ARG A 237 12.51 -13.74 19.27
N GLU A 238 13.74 -14.15 19.07
CA GLU A 238 14.96 -13.40 19.42
C GLU A 238 15.10 -12.08 18.64
N ASN A 239 14.49 -11.97 17.47
CA ASN A 239 14.50 -10.77 16.64
C ASN A 239 13.30 -9.83 16.89
N TRP A 240 12.51 -10.10 17.92
CA TRP A 240 11.35 -9.30 18.27
C TRP A 240 11.62 -8.41 19.48
N PHE A 241 11.42 -7.10 19.32
CA PHE A 241 11.74 -6.07 20.32
C PHE A 241 10.48 -5.50 21.03
N GLY A 242 9.41 -6.27 21.07
CA GLY A 242 8.14 -5.90 21.71
C GLY A 242 7.68 -6.90 22.75
N PRO A 243 6.51 -6.65 23.38
CA PRO A 243 5.87 -7.60 24.32
C PRO A 243 5.63 -8.97 23.69
N ALA A 244 5.70 -10.02 24.52
CA ALA A 244 5.51 -11.40 24.06
C ALA A 244 4.11 -11.64 23.47
N ALA A 245 3.06 -11.10 24.09
CA ALA A 245 1.68 -11.26 23.62
C ALA A 245 1.48 -10.69 22.19
N LEU A 246 2.17 -9.60 21.85
CA LEU A 246 2.14 -9.04 20.49
C LEU A 246 2.89 -9.90 19.48
N TYR A 247 4.02 -10.51 19.90
CA TYR A 247 4.72 -11.51 19.10
C TYR A 247 3.82 -12.70 18.77
N ASP A 248 3.13 -13.24 19.79
CA ASP A 248 2.26 -14.40 19.63
C ASP A 248 1.08 -14.08 18.68
N ALA A 249 0.50 -12.89 18.78
CA ALA A 249 -0.52 -12.41 17.85
C ALA A 249 0.00 -12.31 16.41
N ALA A 250 1.18 -11.69 16.19
CA ALA A 250 1.81 -11.56 14.88
C ALA A 250 2.20 -12.94 14.31
N ARG A 251 2.75 -13.84 15.11
CA ARG A 251 3.11 -15.22 14.72
C ARG A 251 1.88 -16.04 14.33
N ARG A 252 0.78 -15.91 15.07
CA ARG A 252 -0.49 -16.56 14.72
C ARG A 252 -1.03 -16.04 13.39
N ALA A 253 -0.97 -14.74 13.16
CA ALA A 253 -1.42 -14.14 11.91
C ALA A 253 -0.61 -14.62 10.70
N THR A 254 0.69 -14.93 10.88
CA THR A 254 1.61 -15.34 9.82
C THR A 254 1.83 -16.87 9.75
N GLN A 255 0.87 -17.68 10.22
CA GLN A 255 0.92 -19.13 10.03
C GLN A 255 0.73 -19.51 8.56
N ASP A 256 1.42 -20.57 8.11
CA ASP A 256 1.33 -21.02 6.72
C ASP A 256 -0.08 -21.51 6.39
N SER A 257 -0.69 -22.27 7.29
CA SER A 257 -2.08 -22.73 7.14
C SER A 257 -3.07 -21.59 7.42
N PRO A 258 -3.92 -21.19 6.46
CA PRO A 258 -4.97 -20.20 6.70
C PRO A 258 -5.90 -20.55 7.86
N ALA A 259 -6.15 -21.85 8.11
CA ALA A 259 -7.00 -22.31 9.21
C ALA A 259 -6.40 -22.04 10.59
N ALA A 260 -5.09 -21.89 10.71
CA ALA A 260 -4.39 -21.56 11.96
C ALA A 260 -4.37 -20.07 12.28
N ARG A 261 -4.71 -19.22 11.32
CA ARG A 261 -4.76 -17.75 11.46
C ARG A 261 -6.09 -17.29 12.08
N PRO A 262 -6.16 -16.07 12.62
CA PRO A 262 -7.46 -15.43 12.90
C PRO A 262 -8.39 -15.49 11.68
N PRO A 263 -9.68 -15.83 11.87
CA PRO A 263 -10.58 -16.12 10.75
C PRO A 263 -11.01 -14.88 9.94
N SER A 264 -10.81 -13.69 10.48
CA SER A 264 -11.15 -12.41 9.84
C SER A 264 -10.22 -11.29 10.30
N MET A 265 -10.22 -10.17 9.57
CA MET A 265 -9.49 -8.97 9.97
C MET A 265 -10.00 -8.38 11.27
N ARG A 266 -11.32 -8.42 11.52
CA ARG A 266 -11.92 -7.99 12.80
C ARG A 266 -11.41 -8.85 13.95
N ALA A 267 -11.42 -10.17 13.79
CA ALA A 267 -10.92 -11.09 14.81
C ALA A 267 -9.41 -10.87 15.10
N PHE A 268 -8.61 -10.59 14.07
CA PHE A 268 -7.20 -10.26 14.25
C PHE A 268 -7.03 -8.94 15.02
N LEU A 269 -7.74 -7.88 14.61
CA LEU A 269 -7.67 -6.57 15.26
C LEU A 269 -8.06 -6.65 16.74
N ASP A 270 -9.12 -7.38 17.07
CA ASP A 270 -9.58 -7.56 18.45
C ASP A 270 -8.55 -8.32 19.30
N GLN A 271 -7.94 -9.38 18.73
CA GLN A 271 -6.84 -10.11 19.40
C GLN A 271 -5.60 -9.23 19.59
N TRP A 272 -5.24 -8.43 18.58
CA TRP A 272 -4.13 -7.49 18.69
C TRP A 272 -4.36 -6.44 19.77
N ARG A 273 -5.53 -5.81 19.77
CA ARG A 273 -5.93 -4.82 20.80
C ARG A 273 -5.98 -5.44 22.19
N GLN A 274 -6.39 -6.71 22.33
CA GLN A 274 -6.34 -7.41 23.60
C GLN A 274 -4.87 -7.65 24.05
N ALA A 275 -4.01 -8.12 23.15
CA ALA A 275 -2.60 -8.31 23.44
C ALA A 275 -1.90 -6.99 23.85
N VAL A 276 -2.30 -5.85 23.26
CA VAL A 276 -1.84 -4.52 23.70
C VAL A 276 -2.26 -4.26 25.14
N ARG A 277 -3.54 -4.43 25.49
CA ARG A 277 -4.02 -4.22 26.87
C ARG A 277 -3.29 -5.10 27.86
N ASP A 278 -3.14 -6.40 27.57
CA ASP A 278 -2.48 -7.36 28.46
C ASP A 278 -0.99 -7.04 28.66
N SER A 279 -0.36 -6.37 27.71
CA SER A 279 1.06 -5.99 27.78
C SER A 279 1.35 -4.77 28.69
N TRP A 280 0.33 -3.97 29.03
CA TRP A 280 0.50 -2.72 29.77
C TRP A 280 -0.20 -2.70 31.15
N ILE A 281 -0.79 -3.82 31.55
CA ILE A 281 -1.41 -3.99 32.89
C ILE A 281 -0.39 -4.43 33.95
N LEU A 282 0.89 -4.57 33.59
CA LEU A 282 1.96 -4.99 34.52
C LEU A 282 2.79 -3.79 34.96
#